data_cd97453922766995101d9354ed2f9779
#
_entry.id   cd97453922766995101d9354ed2f9779
#
_cell.length_a   1.000
_cell.length_b   1.000
_cell.length_c   1.000
_cell.angle_alpha   90.00
_cell.angle_beta   90.00
_cell.angle_gamma   90.00
#
_symmetry.space_group_name_H-M   'P 1'
#
loop_
_entity.id
_entity.type
_entity.pdbx_description
1 polymer ?
#
loop_
_entity_poly.entity_id
_entity_poly.type
_entity_poly.pdbx_seq_one_letter_code
_entity_poly.pdbx_strand_id
1 'polypeptide(L)'
;TVADEVHGFRYFDNRDLFGFVDGTENPSGADAAGATVIGDEDPDFAGGSYVITQKYLHDMAGWEALPIEEQEGIIGRRKLSDIELDDDAKPAYAHNVLTSITDEDGEDIDIVRDNMPFGSPGHGEYGTYFIGYARSPEPIERMLVNMFVGDPPGTYDRLLDFSRAVTGTLFFVPSVPLLAELAERTGAAPATGNGSLHIGSLRGASQHE
;
A
#
# COMPACT_ATOMS: atom_id res chain seq x y z
N THR A 1 -15.87 -3.98 -18.52
CA THR A 1 -14.90 -4.96 -19.04
C THR A 1 -13.73 -5.02 -18.07
N VAL A 2 -13.43 -6.18 -17.53
CA VAL A 2 -12.20 -6.42 -16.74
C VAL A 2 -11.05 -6.53 -17.75
N ALA A 3 -10.00 -5.74 -17.55
CA ALA A 3 -8.83 -5.73 -18.43
C ALA A 3 -7.73 -6.65 -17.89
N ASP A 4 -7.61 -6.73 -16.55
CA ASP A 4 -6.65 -7.58 -15.86
C ASP A 4 -7.22 -7.99 -14.50
N GLU A 5 -6.80 -9.12 -13.96
CA GLU A 5 -7.23 -9.62 -12.66
C GLU A 5 -6.04 -10.26 -11.94
N VAL A 6 -5.81 -9.84 -10.70
CA VAL A 6 -4.74 -10.36 -9.86
C VAL A 6 -5.36 -11.03 -8.64
N HIS A 7 -5.08 -12.32 -8.45
CA HIS A 7 -5.54 -13.07 -7.29
C HIS A 7 -4.51 -12.98 -6.17
N GLY A 8 -4.87 -12.26 -5.11
CA GLY A 8 -4.09 -12.20 -3.88
C GLY A 8 -4.38 -13.36 -2.94
N PHE A 9 -3.49 -13.56 -2.01
CA PHE A 9 -3.63 -14.54 -0.94
C PHE A 9 -3.02 -14.01 0.35
N ARG A 10 -3.42 -14.59 1.48
CA ARG A 10 -2.77 -14.35 2.75
C ARG A 10 -1.58 -15.29 2.90
N TYR A 11 -0.40 -14.71 3.17
CA TYR A 11 0.82 -15.45 3.39
C TYR A 11 1.15 -15.45 4.88
N PHE A 12 1.57 -16.58 5.43
CA PHE A 12 1.91 -16.86 6.84
C PHE A 12 1.72 -15.68 7.83
N ASP A 13 0.90 -15.80 8.84
CA ASP A 13 0.77 -14.85 9.98
C ASP A 13 0.79 -13.35 9.60
N ASN A 14 0.19 -12.96 8.47
CA ASN A 14 0.24 -11.63 7.87
C ASN A 14 1.66 -11.15 7.50
N ARG A 15 2.52 -12.05 7.09
CA ARG A 15 3.81 -11.67 6.54
C ARG A 15 3.69 -11.37 5.05
N ASP A 16 4.56 -10.48 4.58
CA ASP A 16 4.80 -10.30 3.17
C ASP A 16 5.57 -11.49 2.57
N LEU A 17 5.79 -11.50 1.26
CA LEU A 17 6.55 -12.58 0.59
C LEU A 17 8.04 -12.58 0.97
N PHE A 18 8.59 -11.46 1.45
CA PHE A 18 9.96 -11.36 1.95
C PHE A 18 10.10 -11.96 3.36
N GLY A 19 8.98 -12.29 4.01
CA GLY A 19 8.91 -12.96 5.29
C GLY A 19 8.84 -12.02 6.49
N PHE A 20 8.62 -10.72 6.30
CA PHE A 20 8.44 -9.74 7.37
C PHE A 20 6.96 -9.54 7.70
N VAL A 21 6.67 -9.14 8.95
CA VAL A 21 5.30 -8.81 9.37
C VAL A 21 4.87 -7.53 8.67
N ASP A 22 3.66 -7.53 8.10
CA ASP A 22 3.09 -6.39 7.42
C ASP A 22 2.05 -5.66 8.27
N GLY A 23 1.95 -4.35 8.10
CA GLY A 23 0.93 -3.52 8.74
C GLY A 23 1.17 -3.16 10.20
N THR A 24 2.36 -3.38 10.76
CA THR A 24 2.71 -3.06 12.15
C THR A 24 2.60 -1.57 12.48
N GLU A 25 2.94 -0.71 11.52
CA GLU A 25 2.98 0.75 11.67
C GLU A 25 1.69 1.44 11.18
N ASN A 26 0.61 0.71 10.95
CA ASN A 26 -0.65 1.34 10.55
C ASN A 26 -1.33 2.02 11.74
N PRO A 27 -1.71 3.30 11.62
CA PRO A 27 -2.55 3.95 12.61
C PRO A 27 -3.92 3.26 12.71
N SER A 28 -4.59 3.38 13.82
CA SER A 28 -5.88 2.74 14.08
C SER A 28 -6.92 3.70 14.61
N GLY A 29 -8.19 3.35 14.48
CA GLY A 29 -9.29 4.12 15.05
C GLY A 29 -9.34 5.58 14.57
N ALA A 30 -9.27 6.55 15.49
CA ALA A 30 -9.33 7.96 15.16
C ALA A 30 -8.09 8.46 14.41
N ASP A 31 -6.91 7.90 14.71
CA ASP A 31 -5.66 8.29 14.08
C ASP A 31 -5.65 7.87 12.60
N ALA A 32 -6.17 6.68 12.29
CA ALA A 32 -6.35 6.24 10.90
C ALA A 32 -7.27 7.17 10.11
N ALA A 33 -8.37 7.64 10.73
CA ALA A 33 -9.26 8.61 10.11
C ALA A 33 -8.56 9.97 9.92
N GLY A 34 -7.78 10.40 10.91
CA GLY A 34 -6.99 11.63 10.86
C GLY A 34 -5.93 11.60 9.73
N ALA A 35 -5.30 10.45 9.53
CA ALA A 35 -4.29 10.26 8.48
C ALA A 35 -4.88 10.21 7.06
N THR A 36 -6.13 9.75 6.90
CA THR A 36 -6.66 9.41 5.58
C THR A 36 -7.81 10.28 5.09
N VAL A 37 -8.59 10.87 5.99
CA VAL A 37 -9.79 11.63 5.61
C VAL A 37 -9.48 13.12 5.48
N ILE A 38 -9.78 13.68 4.32
CA ILE A 38 -9.67 15.11 4.05
C ILE A 38 -10.62 15.87 4.98
N GLY A 39 -10.10 16.87 5.66
CA GLY A 39 -10.84 17.74 6.58
C GLY A 39 -11.04 19.15 6.02
N ASP A 40 -10.92 20.13 6.91
CA ASP A 40 -11.13 21.55 6.59
C ASP A 40 -10.02 22.18 5.74
N GLU A 41 -8.90 21.48 5.56
CA GLU A 41 -7.78 21.90 4.71
C GLU A 41 -8.15 21.93 3.22
N ASP A 42 -9.13 21.12 2.79
CA ASP A 42 -9.69 21.14 1.44
C ASP A 42 -11.22 20.93 1.52
N PRO A 43 -12.00 22.01 1.81
CA PRO A 43 -13.42 21.90 2.10
C PRO A 43 -14.26 21.35 0.95
N ASP A 44 -13.85 21.55 -0.29
CA ASP A 44 -14.57 21.08 -1.49
C ASP A 44 -14.49 19.54 -1.62
N PHE A 45 -13.50 18.92 -1.00
CA PHE A 45 -13.26 17.48 -1.03
C PHE A 45 -13.35 16.83 0.35
N ALA A 46 -13.81 17.58 1.37
CA ALA A 46 -13.90 17.09 2.74
C ALA A 46 -14.66 15.76 2.84
N GLY A 47 -14.12 14.85 3.67
CA GLY A 47 -14.63 13.49 3.83
C GLY A 47 -14.20 12.51 2.72
N GLY A 48 -13.45 12.97 1.72
CA GLY A 48 -12.78 12.15 0.73
C GLY A 48 -11.41 11.66 1.19
N SER A 49 -10.68 11.00 0.31
CA SER A 49 -9.32 10.50 0.56
C SER A 49 -8.54 10.40 -0.76
N TYR A 50 -7.23 10.50 -0.69
CA TYR A 50 -6.35 10.11 -1.79
C TYR A 50 -5.90 8.68 -1.63
N VAL A 51 -5.82 7.94 -2.74
CA VAL A 51 -5.46 6.52 -2.74
C VAL A 51 -4.43 6.26 -3.83
N ILE A 52 -3.31 5.68 -3.45
CA ILE A 52 -2.35 5.14 -4.42
C ILE A 52 -2.48 3.63 -4.48
N THR A 53 -2.39 3.08 -5.69
CA THR A 53 -2.27 1.64 -5.90
C THR A 53 -1.04 1.35 -6.75
N GLN A 54 -0.26 0.35 -6.34
CA GLN A 54 0.95 -0.04 -7.05
C GLN A 54 1.06 -1.56 -7.12
N LYS A 55 1.53 -2.06 -8.26
CA LYS A 55 1.88 -3.48 -8.43
C LYS A 55 3.39 -3.60 -8.48
N TYR A 56 3.94 -4.46 -7.64
CA TYR A 56 5.36 -4.80 -7.60
C TYR A 56 5.57 -6.26 -7.96
N LEU A 57 6.63 -6.54 -8.70
CA LEU A 57 7.12 -7.90 -8.95
C LEU A 57 8.44 -8.10 -8.20
N HIS A 58 8.59 -9.27 -7.56
CA HIS A 58 9.71 -9.58 -6.67
C HIS A 58 10.67 -10.59 -7.28
N ASP A 59 11.97 -10.33 -7.16
CA ASP A 59 13.04 -11.31 -7.35
C ASP A 59 13.24 -12.11 -6.06
N MET A 60 12.40 -13.13 -5.86
CA MET A 60 12.48 -13.98 -4.68
C MET A 60 13.77 -14.78 -4.61
N ALA A 61 14.34 -15.17 -5.76
CA ALA A 61 15.60 -15.94 -5.79
C ALA A 61 16.78 -15.09 -5.32
N GLY A 62 16.85 -13.83 -5.79
CA GLY A 62 17.85 -12.87 -5.30
C GLY A 62 17.69 -12.57 -3.83
N TRP A 63 16.44 -12.36 -3.37
CA TRP A 63 16.14 -12.10 -1.96
C TRP A 63 16.53 -13.26 -1.02
N GLU A 64 16.14 -14.47 -1.37
CA GLU A 64 16.45 -15.69 -0.59
C GLU A 64 17.93 -16.04 -0.53
N ALA A 65 18.72 -15.54 -1.49
CA ALA A 65 20.18 -15.72 -1.49
C ALA A 65 20.90 -14.80 -0.48
N LEU A 66 20.22 -13.76 0.03
CA LEU A 66 20.81 -12.87 1.03
C LEU A 66 20.85 -13.51 2.42
N PRO A 67 21.91 -13.24 3.22
CA PRO A 67 21.90 -13.52 4.66
C PRO A 67 20.72 -12.80 5.35
N ILE A 68 20.20 -13.40 6.42
CA ILE A 68 19.08 -12.82 7.18
C ILE A 68 19.42 -11.42 7.69
N GLU A 69 20.64 -11.21 8.18
CA GLU A 69 21.10 -9.92 8.68
C GLU A 69 21.07 -8.82 7.61
N GLU A 70 21.34 -9.19 6.35
CA GLU A 70 21.27 -8.24 5.23
C GLU A 70 19.81 -7.95 4.87
N GLN A 71 18.94 -8.96 4.87
CA GLN A 71 17.49 -8.76 4.69
C GLN A 71 16.91 -7.84 5.79
N GLU A 72 17.28 -8.08 7.06
CA GLU A 72 16.88 -7.25 8.19
C GLU A 72 17.38 -5.81 8.06
N GLY A 73 18.63 -5.61 7.59
CA GLY A 73 19.18 -4.29 7.32
C GLY A 73 18.46 -3.54 6.19
N ILE A 74 18.01 -4.25 5.15
CA ILE A 74 17.24 -3.66 4.04
C ILE A 74 15.85 -3.21 4.51
N ILE A 75 15.19 -4.02 5.34
CA ILE A 75 13.85 -3.68 5.85
C ILE A 75 13.91 -2.69 7.02
N GLY A 76 14.93 -2.79 7.88
CA GLY A 76 15.10 -2.02 9.10
C GLY A 76 14.48 -2.68 10.34
N ARG A 77 14.08 -3.97 10.26
CA ARG A 77 13.43 -4.72 11.35
C ARG A 77 13.97 -6.15 11.44
N ARG A 78 13.85 -6.76 12.61
CA ARG A 78 14.16 -8.18 12.80
C ARG A 78 13.10 -9.05 12.16
N LYS A 79 13.52 -10.00 11.33
CA LYS A 79 12.61 -10.82 10.51
C LYS A 79 11.65 -11.67 11.36
N LEU A 80 12.10 -12.28 12.44
CA LEU A 80 11.28 -13.18 13.25
C LEU A 80 10.48 -12.47 14.33
N SER A 81 11.11 -11.52 15.04
CA SER A 81 10.50 -10.84 16.18
C SER A 81 9.73 -9.59 15.85
N ASP A 82 9.88 -9.08 14.63
CA ASP A 82 9.30 -7.81 14.16
C ASP A 82 9.77 -6.57 14.96
N ILE A 83 10.82 -6.73 15.78
CA ILE A 83 11.40 -5.62 16.50
C ILE A 83 12.22 -4.77 15.54
N GLU A 84 11.99 -3.48 15.58
CA GLU A 84 12.77 -2.51 14.81
C GLU A 84 14.24 -2.54 15.21
N LEU A 85 15.14 -2.35 14.25
CA LEU A 85 16.57 -2.24 14.55
C LEU A 85 16.85 -0.95 15.30
N ASP A 86 17.84 -0.99 16.20
CA ASP A 86 18.31 0.20 16.90
C ASP A 86 18.80 1.26 15.89
N ASP A 87 18.55 2.53 16.15
CA ASP A 87 18.87 3.64 15.23
C ASP A 87 20.34 3.66 14.79
N ASP A 88 21.27 3.31 15.71
CA ASP A 88 22.69 3.21 15.40
C ASP A 88 23.06 2.04 14.48
N ALA A 89 22.20 1.03 14.40
CA ALA A 89 22.40 -0.18 13.59
C ALA A 89 21.58 -0.15 12.28
N LYS A 90 20.60 0.74 12.19
CA LYS A 90 19.69 0.85 11.06
C LYS A 90 20.36 1.58 9.90
N PRO A 91 20.53 0.94 8.72
CA PRO A 91 21.12 1.62 7.57
C PRO A 91 20.22 2.76 7.05
N ALA A 92 20.81 3.83 6.58
CA ALA A 92 20.05 4.96 6.00
C ALA A 92 19.22 4.58 4.75
N TYR A 93 19.55 3.46 4.10
CA TYR A 93 18.82 2.93 2.95
C TYR A 93 17.73 1.92 3.35
N ALA A 94 17.48 1.73 4.64
CA ALA A 94 16.46 0.80 5.09
C ALA A 94 15.05 1.28 4.70
N HIS A 95 14.20 0.35 4.30
CA HIS A 95 12.84 0.63 3.85
C HIS A 95 12.05 1.45 4.87
N ASN A 96 12.08 1.06 6.14
CA ASN A 96 11.35 1.77 7.20
C ASN A 96 11.91 3.18 7.47
N VAL A 97 13.21 3.43 7.28
CA VAL A 97 13.80 4.77 7.40
C VAL A 97 13.28 5.69 6.30
N LEU A 98 13.29 5.21 5.06
CA LEU A 98 12.91 6.02 3.90
C LEU A 98 11.41 6.23 3.77
N THR A 99 10.60 5.35 4.37
CA THR A 99 9.14 5.45 4.37
C THR A 99 8.55 6.09 5.62
N SER A 100 9.35 6.35 6.65
CA SER A 100 8.96 7.19 7.79
C SER A 100 9.21 8.64 7.45
N ILE A 101 8.20 9.48 7.56
CA ILE A 101 8.30 10.91 7.28
C ILE A 101 7.71 11.70 8.44
N THR A 102 8.31 12.86 8.71
CA THR A 102 7.86 13.77 9.76
C THR A 102 7.48 15.12 9.17
N ASP A 103 6.67 15.88 9.90
CA ASP A 103 6.36 17.27 9.60
C ASP A 103 7.48 18.23 10.07
N GLU A 104 7.22 19.54 9.98
CA GLU A 104 8.15 20.59 10.39
C GLU A 104 8.38 20.67 11.90
N ASP A 105 7.44 20.12 12.69
CA ASP A 105 7.49 20.05 14.14
C ASP A 105 8.13 18.75 14.65
N GLY A 106 8.43 17.81 13.73
CA GLY A 106 9.06 16.52 14.01
C GLY A 106 8.06 15.43 14.39
N GLU A 107 6.76 15.66 14.18
CA GLU A 107 5.72 14.66 14.42
C GLU A 107 5.56 13.76 13.18
N ASP A 108 5.28 12.48 13.42
CA ASP A 108 5.14 11.50 12.35
C ASP A 108 3.93 11.80 11.46
N ILE A 109 4.11 11.70 10.15
CA ILE A 109 3.04 11.79 9.16
C ILE A 109 2.67 10.38 8.71
N ASP A 110 1.52 9.92 9.15
CA ASP A 110 1.01 8.59 8.85
C ASP A 110 0.21 8.53 7.56
N ILE A 111 0.21 7.35 6.97
CA ILE A 111 -0.75 6.89 5.96
C ILE A 111 -1.34 5.56 6.40
N VAL A 112 -2.52 5.20 5.92
CA VAL A 112 -3.02 3.81 6.06
C VAL A 112 -2.63 3.04 4.82
N ARG A 113 -1.93 1.91 4.99
CA ARG A 113 -1.40 1.09 3.90
C ARG A 113 -1.68 -0.38 4.13
N ASP A 114 -1.83 -1.10 3.04
CA ASP A 114 -2.00 -2.56 3.04
C ASP A 114 -1.30 -3.17 1.83
N ASN A 115 -0.78 -4.37 2.01
CA ASN A 115 -0.13 -5.14 0.98
C ASN A 115 -0.86 -6.46 0.77
N MET A 116 -1.20 -6.74 -0.48
CA MET A 116 -1.77 -8.01 -0.87
C MET A 116 -0.74 -8.84 -1.61
N PRO A 117 -0.15 -9.87 -0.99
CA PRO A 117 0.71 -10.82 -1.70
C PRO A 117 -0.05 -11.51 -2.83
N PHE A 118 0.58 -11.65 -3.97
CA PHE A 118 0.08 -12.45 -5.08
C PHE A 118 1.20 -13.25 -5.71
N GLY A 119 0.84 -14.30 -6.47
CA GLY A 119 1.85 -15.07 -7.18
C GLY A 119 1.26 -16.18 -8.03
N SER A 120 2.07 -16.60 -8.99
CA SER A 120 1.81 -17.75 -9.85
C SER A 120 3.06 -18.63 -9.89
N PRO A 121 3.21 -19.56 -8.93
CA PRO A 121 4.42 -20.40 -8.81
C PRO A 121 4.76 -21.16 -10.12
N GLY A 122 3.74 -21.58 -10.88
CA GLY A 122 3.92 -22.22 -12.16
C GLY A 122 4.55 -21.34 -13.24
N HIS A 123 4.51 -20.02 -13.06
CA HIS A 123 5.14 -19.04 -13.96
C HIS A 123 6.33 -18.32 -13.33
N GLY A 124 6.67 -18.65 -12.07
CA GLY A 124 7.74 -17.97 -11.34
C GLY A 124 7.45 -16.49 -11.04
N GLU A 125 6.17 -16.10 -11.07
CA GLU A 125 5.76 -14.73 -10.77
C GLU A 125 5.34 -14.60 -9.29
N TYR A 126 5.94 -13.63 -8.61
CA TYR A 126 5.65 -13.28 -7.22
C TYR A 126 5.62 -11.77 -7.09
N GLY A 127 4.74 -11.25 -6.24
CA GLY A 127 4.66 -9.81 -6.07
C GLY A 127 3.72 -9.36 -4.97
N THR A 128 3.62 -8.05 -4.84
CA THR A 128 2.73 -7.37 -3.91
C THR A 128 1.90 -6.35 -4.65
N TYR A 129 0.60 -6.31 -4.36
CA TYR A 129 -0.29 -5.23 -4.71
C TYR A 129 -0.42 -4.32 -3.49
N PHE A 130 0.17 -3.13 -3.58
CA PHE A 130 0.16 -2.12 -2.54
C PHE A 130 -1.05 -1.20 -2.72
N ILE A 131 -1.70 -0.84 -1.62
CA ILE A 131 -2.67 0.25 -1.54
C ILE A 131 -2.32 1.14 -0.34
N GLY A 132 -2.30 2.46 -0.57
CA GLY A 132 -2.07 3.45 0.47
C GLY A 132 -3.12 4.54 0.44
N TYR A 133 -3.63 4.93 1.60
CA TYR A 133 -4.62 6.00 1.78
C TYR A 133 -4.00 7.14 2.55
N ALA A 134 -4.21 8.38 2.09
CA ALA A 134 -3.77 9.58 2.76
C ALA A 134 -4.79 10.73 2.56
N ARG A 135 -4.78 11.69 3.48
CA ARG A 135 -5.63 12.89 3.37
C ARG A 135 -5.14 13.91 2.33
N SER A 136 -3.86 13.79 1.92
CA SER A 136 -3.27 14.54 0.80
C SER A 136 -2.32 13.66 0.00
N PRO A 137 -1.97 13.99 -1.25
CA PRO A 137 -0.98 13.25 -2.03
C PRO A 137 0.46 13.38 -1.49
N GLU A 138 0.76 14.47 -0.79
CA GLU A 138 2.12 14.86 -0.43
C GLU A 138 2.88 13.81 0.40
N PRO A 139 2.32 13.18 1.47
CA PRO A 139 3.02 12.14 2.21
C PRO A 139 3.44 10.97 1.32
N ILE A 140 2.54 10.54 0.44
CA ILE A 140 2.78 9.44 -0.49
C ILE A 140 3.90 9.81 -1.48
N GLU A 141 3.87 11.03 -2.03
CA GLU A 141 4.89 11.51 -2.96
C GLU A 141 6.27 11.59 -2.27
N ARG A 142 6.34 12.09 -1.04
CA ARG A 142 7.58 12.14 -0.26
C ARG A 142 8.15 10.74 -0.02
N MET A 143 7.32 9.78 0.44
CA MET A 143 7.74 8.38 0.62
C MET A 143 8.29 7.81 -0.68
N LEU A 144 7.62 8.02 -1.81
CA LEU A 144 8.09 7.53 -3.11
C LEU A 144 9.40 8.19 -3.55
N VAL A 145 9.56 9.50 -3.35
CA VAL A 145 10.83 10.19 -3.65
C VAL A 145 11.95 9.61 -2.81
N ASN A 146 11.74 9.43 -1.51
CA ASN A 146 12.73 8.83 -0.62
C ASN A 146 13.09 7.39 -1.06
N MET A 147 12.11 6.58 -1.41
CA MET A 147 12.35 5.21 -1.87
C MET A 147 13.11 5.16 -3.19
N PHE A 148 12.69 5.91 -4.21
CA PHE A 148 13.23 5.76 -5.57
C PHE A 148 14.43 6.65 -5.86
N VAL A 149 14.54 7.81 -5.21
CA VAL A 149 15.64 8.75 -5.39
C VAL A 149 16.61 8.73 -4.22
N GLY A 150 16.07 8.56 -3.02
CA GLY A 150 16.82 8.56 -1.77
C GLY A 150 16.82 9.89 -1.04
N ASP A 151 17.05 9.82 0.27
CA ASP A 151 17.31 10.96 1.12
C ASP A 151 18.57 10.69 1.98
N PRO A 152 19.73 11.32 1.69
CA PRO A 152 19.97 12.22 0.55
C PRO A 152 19.93 11.49 -0.79
N PRO A 153 19.80 12.20 -1.93
CA PRO A 153 19.76 11.58 -3.25
C PRO A 153 20.90 10.58 -3.49
N GLY A 154 20.53 9.39 -3.95
CA GLY A 154 21.44 8.24 -4.11
C GLY A 154 21.39 7.23 -2.97
N THR A 155 20.80 7.57 -1.81
CA THR A 155 20.52 6.64 -0.71
C THR A 155 19.11 6.07 -0.88
N TYR A 156 18.86 5.40 -2.00
CA TYR A 156 17.55 4.84 -2.33
C TYR A 156 17.26 3.56 -1.53
N ASP A 157 16.00 3.18 -1.50
CA ASP A 157 15.50 2.00 -0.80
C ASP A 157 16.04 0.71 -1.44
N ARG A 158 16.90 -0.01 -0.71
CA ARG A 158 17.54 -1.23 -1.19
C ARG A 158 16.54 -2.38 -1.40
N LEU A 159 15.31 -2.29 -0.87
CA LEU A 159 14.25 -3.24 -1.19
C LEU A 159 13.93 -3.23 -2.69
N LEU A 160 14.11 -2.09 -3.36
CA LEU A 160 13.87 -1.95 -4.80
C LEU A 160 14.87 -2.72 -5.67
N ASP A 161 15.99 -3.20 -5.14
CA ASP A 161 16.88 -4.12 -5.83
C ASP A 161 16.19 -5.48 -6.08
N PHE A 162 15.21 -5.83 -5.25
CA PHE A 162 14.46 -7.10 -5.29
C PHE A 162 12.98 -6.91 -5.62
N SER A 163 12.50 -5.68 -5.71
CA SER A 163 11.09 -5.35 -5.91
C SER A 163 10.92 -4.26 -6.96
N ARG A 164 10.40 -4.65 -8.12
CA ARG A 164 10.26 -3.76 -9.27
C ARG A 164 8.81 -3.28 -9.41
N ALA A 165 8.60 -1.97 -9.35
CA ALA A 165 7.30 -1.37 -9.64
C ALA A 165 6.91 -1.58 -11.12
N VAL A 166 5.69 -2.06 -11.37
CA VAL A 166 5.13 -2.32 -12.71
C VAL A 166 4.02 -1.35 -13.04
N THR A 167 3.22 -0.98 -12.03
CA THR A 167 2.16 0.03 -12.14
C THR A 167 2.21 0.96 -10.94
N GLY A 168 1.69 2.16 -11.12
CA GLY A 168 1.45 3.12 -10.05
C GLY A 168 0.38 4.10 -10.50
N THR A 169 -0.68 4.25 -9.71
CA THR A 169 -1.78 5.16 -10.02
C THR A 169 -2.29 5.81 -8.74
N LEU A 170 -2.43 7.13 -8.78
CA LEU A 170 -3.06 7.92 -7.73
C LEU A 170 -4.52 8.16 -8.12
N PHE A 171 -5.42 7.93 -7.17
CA PHE A 171 -6.84 8.16 -7.29
C PHE A 171 -7.32 9.11 -6.19
N PHE A 172 -8.42 9.80 -6.46
CA PHE A 172 -9.23 10.46 -5.45
C PHE A 172 -10.48 9.59 -5.16
N VAL A 173 -10.76 9.37 -3.88
CA VAL A 173 -11.97 8.68 -3.42
C VAL A 173 -12.90 9.73 -2.84
N PRO A 174 -14.02 10.05 -3.52
CA PRO A 174 -14.96 11.05 -3.05
C PRO A 174 -15.69 10.58 -1.80
N SER A 175 -16.06 11.53 -0.93
CA SER A 175 -17.01 11.26 0.14
C SER A 175 -18.38 10.83 -0.41
N VAL A 176 -19.17 10.10 0.40
CA VAL A 176 -20.52 9.67 -0.03
C VAL A 176 -21.41 10.83 -0.45
N PRO A 177 -21.45 11.98 0.27
CA PRO A 177 -22.21 13.16 -0.18
C PRO A 177 -21.72 13.70 -1.54
N LEU A 178 -20.40 13.85 -1.72
CA LEU A 178 -19.83 14.33 -2.97
C LEU A 178 -20.12 13.37 -4.14
N LEU A 179 -20.04 12.07 -3.90
CA LEU A 179 -20.39 11.07 -4.91
C LEU A 179 -21.86 11.17 -5.35
N ALA A 180 -22.78 11.40 -4.39
CA ALA A 180 -24.21 11.60 -4.68
C ALA A 180 -24.43 12.87 -5.53
N GLU A 181 -23.79 13.98 -5.16
CA GLU A 181 -23.85 15.24 -5.93
C GLU A 181 -23.33 15.06 -7.38
N LEU A 182 -22.19 14.39 -7.53
CA LEU A 182 -21.63 14.11 -8.85
C LEU A 182 -22.57 13.24 -9.70
N ALA A 183 -23.24 12.26 -9.10
CA ALA A 183 -24.23 11.44 -9.80
C ALA A 183 -25.43 12.26 -10.28
N GLU A 184 -25.94 13.16 -9.45
CA GLU A 184 -27.04 14.09 -9.82
C GLU A 184 -26.63 15.01 -10.99
N ARG A 185 -25.44 15.59 -10.91
CA ARG A 185 -24.90 16.51 -11.95
C ARG A 185 -24.68 15.81 -13.30
N THR A 186 -24.32 14.53 -13.27
CA THR A 186 -24.10 13.74 -14.49
C THR A 186 -25.38 13.09 -15.03
N GLY A 187 -26.53 13.23 -14.36
CA GLY A 187 -27.78 12.55 -14.70
C GLY A 187 -27.69 11.02 -14.54
N ALA A 188 -26.68 10.52 -13.91
CA ALA A 188 -26.56 9.12 -13.56
C ALA A 188 -27.57 8.81 -12.44
N ALA A 189 -28.45 7.84 -12.65
CA ALA A 189 -29.33 7.38 -11.58
C ALA A 189 -28.47 6.92 -10.38
N PRO A 190 -28.83 7.32 -9.14
CA PRO A 190 -28.08 6.85 -7.97
C PRO A 190 -28.05 5.33 -7.98
N ALA A 191 -26.89 4.74 -7.76
CA ALA A 191 -26.77 3.30 -7.62
C ALA A 191 -27.60 2.87 -6.40
N THR A 192 -28.84 2.43 -6.63
CA THR A 192 -29.73 1.87 -5.61
C THR A 192 -29.28 0.48 -5.20
N GLY A 193 -27.98 0.32 -5.00
CA GLY A 193 -27.37 -0.91 -4.53
C GLY A 193 -27.10 -0.82 -3.02
N ASN A 194 -27.42 -1.86 -2.31
CA ASN A 194 -27.11 -2.08 -0.88
C ASN A 194 -25.59 -2.22 -0.59
N GLY A 195 -24.72 -1.66 -1.44
CA GLY A 195 -23.26 -1.81 -1.34
C GLY A 195 -22.72 -3.18 -1.74
N SER A 196 -23.58 -4.10 -2.14
CA SER A 196 -23.17 -5.42 -2.62
C SER A 196 -22.77 -5.32 -4.09
N LEU A 197 -21.54 -5.67 -4.40
CA LEU A 197 -21.05 -5.79 -5.78
C LEU A 197 -21.66 -7.00 -6.53
N HIS A 198 -22.54 -7.77 -5.90
CA HIS A 198 -23.17 -8.99 -6.43
C HIS A 198 -22.19 -10.01 -7.04
N ILE A 199 -20.91 -9.95 -6.65
CA ILE A 199 -19.85 -10.86 -7.15
C ILE A 199 -20.16 -12.32 -6.79
N GLY A 200 -20.93 -12.55 -5.69
CA GLY A 200 -21.34 -13.87 -5.24
C GLY A 200 -22.40 -14.55 -6.12
N SER A 201 -23.16 -13.78 -6.93
CA SER A 201 -24.21 -14.35 -7.78
C SER A 201 -23.73 -14.94 -9.11
N LEU A 202 -22.43 -14.79 -9.41
CA LEU A 202 -21.81 -15.41 -10.59
C LEU A 202 -21.43 -16.89 -10.39
N ARG A 203 -21.59 -17.41 -9.16
CA ARG A 203 -21.42 -18.86 -8.86
C ARG A 203 -22.78 -19.55 -8.93
N GLY A 204 -23.23 -19.92 -10.10
CA GLY A 204 -24.41 -20.75 -10.14
C GLY A 204 -25.15 -20.79 -11.45
N ALA A 205 -24.53 -21.32 -12.48
CA ALA A 205 -25.22 -21.95 -13.59
C ALA A 205 -24.36 -23.07 -14.16
N SER A 206 -24.08 -24.09 -13.34
CA SER A 206 -23.80 -25.41 -13.87
C SER A 206 -25.17 -26.02 -14.17
N GLN A 207 -25.59 -25.92 -15.40
CA GLN A 207 -26.73 -26.68 -15.90
C GLN A 207 -26.35 -28.15 -15.99
N HIS A 208 -27.09 -28.94 -15.28
CA HIS A 208 -27.24 -30.38 -15.57
C HIS A 208 -28.01 -30.50 -16.89
N GLU A 209 -27.43 -31.12 -17.86
CA GLU A 209 -28.03 -32.13 -18.75
C GLU A 209 -26.94 -33.10 -19.20
#